data_04bc85311f2b82856b77b71ff3c89467
#
_entry.id   04bc85311f2b82856b77b71ff3c89467
#
_cell.length_a   1.000
_cell.length_b   1.000
_cell.length_c   1.000
_cell.angle_alpha   90.00
_cell.angle_beta   90.00
_cell.angle_gamma   90.00
#
_symmetry.space_group_name_H-M   'P 1'
#
loop_
_entity.id
_entity.type
_entity.pdbx_description
1 polymer ?
#
loop_
_entity_poly.entity_id
_entity_poly.type
_entity_poly.pdbx_seq_one_letter_code
_entity_poly.pdbx_strand_id
1 'polypeptide(L)'
;RQMCIRDMNDVDSLALCQLSYLKFDGMVSDVRHNGPSVTLREIAERPDVDKLFGDVRFEKENRALFEGMLSGRRFRDMKLNCYINLVEKEWETQFSAITFILDDGTLFLAFRGTDETIIGWKEDFNMAFLSPVPGQEYSVKYVNMVTGWLHQPFYIGGHSKGGNLAVYSGMKCAPFVQKRIQKIYSLDGPGFRPEVLKECHYNAIEGKVVKLLPHSSMIGMIFERDIHYRVVESNSHGLLQHDPFSWLVEEDHFVDVGDIYESQKIINEALNEWILSLNEEQVRTFVETLYQVISASQADDLITFTADWKKSMNAVVTALKEVDDQTAEMLRGIIRSLFEIAKVKVREELAPAKKPGRRFRNKKKEEKAEAHRPVPEDAPDATAAQGSAARHAPRLRGSRHRGSAE
;
A
#
# COMPACT_ATOMS: atom_id res chain seq x y z
N ARG A 1 -12.00 22.20 21.75
CA ARG A 1 -12.43 21.55 20.50
C ARG A 1 -12.36 20.05 20.73
N GLN A 2 -13.51 19.38 20.84
CA GLN A 2 -13.57 17.94 20.60
C GLN A 2 -13.12 17.73 19.16
N MET A 3 -11.88 17.26 18.94
CA MET A 3 -11.48 16.72 17.64
C MET A 3 -12.46 15.59 17.34
N CYS A 4 -13.07 15.63 16.17
CA CYS A 4 -13.91 14.53 15.70
C CYS A 4 -13.02 13.30 15.57
N ILE A 5 -13.12 12.42 16.55
CA ILE A 5 -12.44 11.09 16.59
C ILE A 5 -12.98 10.17 15.46
N ARG A 6 -13.86 10.69 14.61
CA ARG A 6 -14.77 9.88 13.77
C ARG A 6 -14.24 9.52 12.38
N ASP A 7 -13.32 10.29 11.82
CA ASP A 7 -12.90 9.99 10.45
C ASP A 7 -11.62 9.15 10.47
N MET A 8 -11.68 8.00 9.81
CA MET A 8 -10.55 7.13 9.63
C MET A 8 -9.54 7.78 8.68
N ASN A 9 -8.30 7.91 9.10
CA ASN A 9 -7.19 8.44 8.31
C ASN A 9 -6.26 7.34 7.77
N ASP A 10 -5.26 7.73 6.99
CA ASP A 10 -4.34 6.79 6.35
C ASP A 10 -3.41 6.11 7.36
N VAL A 11 -3.04 6.79 8.46
CA VAL A 11 -2.22 6.22 9.55
C VAL A 11 -3.00 5.16 10.31
N ASP A 12 -4.29 5.42 10.60
CA ASP A 12 -5.17 4.41 11.18
C ASP A 12 -5.25 3.16 10.31
N SER A 13 -5.34 3.35 8.98
CA SER A 13 -5.43 2.22 8.05
C SER A 13 -4.18 1.35 8.12
N LEU A 14 -2.98 1.95 8.21
CA LEU A 14 -1.74 1.20 8.37
C LEU A 14 -1.69 0.50 9.72
N ALA A 15 -2.08 1.16 10.80
CA ALA A 15 -2.12 0.57 12.14
C ALA A 15 -3.03 -0.67 12.18
N LEU A 16 -4.23 -0.60 11.57
CA LEU A 16 -5.15 -1.74 11.49
C LEU A 16 -4.62 -2.84 10.56
N CYS A 17 -4.02 -2.49 9.42
CA CYS A 17 -3.36 -3.46 8.55
C CYS A 17 -2.21 -4.16 9.26
N GLN A 18 -1.42 -3.42 10.06
CA GLN A 18 -0.31 -4.01 10.81
C GLN A 18 -0.81 -4.89 11.96
N LEU A 19 -1.89 -4.49 12.64
CA LEU A 19 -2.52 -5.31 13.66
C LEU A 19 -3.00 -6.68 13.11
N SER A 20 -3.34 -6.76 11.82
CA SER A 20 -3.75 -8.02 11.18
C SER A 20 -2.64 -9.08 11.11
N TYR A 21 -1.38 -8.72 11.36
CA TYR A 21 -0.27 -9.68 11.43
C TYR A 21 -0.25 -10.48 12.73
N LEU A 22 -0.94 -10.00 13.77
CA LEU A 22 -1.03 -10.71 15.05
C LEU A 22 -1.87 -12.00 14.92
N LYS A 23 -1.56 -12.98 15.77
CA LYS A 23 -2.21 -14.30 15.76
C LYS A 23 -3.41 -14.32 16.71
N PHE A 24 -4.58 -14.07 16.18
CA PHE A 24 -5.83 -14.04 16.96
C PHE A 24 -6.52 -15.40 17.06
N ASP A 25 -5.82 -16.50 16.76
CA ASP A 25 -6.35 -17.86 16.81
C ASP A 25 -6.92 -18.19 18.20
N GLY A 26 -8.18 -18.59 18.27
CA GLY A 26 -8.87 -18.88 19.53
C GLY A 26 -9.22 -17.68 20.40
N MET A 27 -8.88 -16.45 19.98
CA MET A 27 -9.21 -15.21 20.70
C MET A 27 -10.33 -14.42 20.04
N VAL A 28 -10.40 -14.46 18.70
CA VAL A 28 -11.44 -13.80 17.90
C VAL A 28 -12.27 -14.86 17.18
N SER A 29 -13.56 -14.62 17.05
CA SER A 29 -14.48 -15.55 16.37
C SER A 29 -14.07 -15.74 14.91
N ASP A 30 -14.05 -17.01 14.50
CA ASP A 30 -13.75 -17.40 13.11
C ASP A 30 -14.82 -16.90 12.15
N VAL A 31 -14.40 -16.45 10.96
CA VAL A 31 -15.30 -15.93 9.92
C VAL A 31 -16.39 -16.90 9.49
N ARG A 32 -16.16 -18.21 9.62
CA ARG A 32 -17.13 -19.26 9.29
C ARG A 32 -18.28 -19.41 10.32
N HIS A 33 -18.09 -18.83 11.50
CA HIS A 33 -19.04 -18.90 12.58
C HIS A 33 -19.40 -17.48 13.02
N ASN A 34 -20.59 -17.02 12.76
CA ASN A 34 -21.06 -15.69 13.21
C ASN A 34 -21.11 -15.59 14.76
N GLY A 35 -19.92 -15.63 15.37
CA GLY A 35 -19.75 -15.58 16.82
C GLY A 35 -19.71 -14.15 17.37
N PRO A 36 -19.65 -13.99 18.71
CA PRO A 36 -19.59 -12.69 19.34
C PRO A 36 -18.28 -11.96 18.99
N SER A 37 -18.35 -10.64 18.88
CA SER A 37 -17.16 -9.77 18.78
C SER A 37 -16.51 -9.63 20.15
N VAL A 38 -15.20 -9.44 20.16
CA VAL A 38 -14.37 -9.18 21.34
C VAL A 38 -13.67 -7.83 21.16
N THR A 39 -13.49 -7.06 22.22
CA THR A 39 -12.76 -5.80 22.17
C THR A 39 -11.26 -6.02 22.28
N LEU A 40 -10.46 -5.05 21.76
CA LEU A 40 -9.00 -5.09 21.89
C LEU A 40 -8.58 -5.15 23.38
N ARG A 41 -9.30 -4.47 24.27
CA ARG A 41 -9.10 -4.51 25.72
C ARG A 41 -9.32 -5.90 26.29
N GLU A 42 -10.46 -6.55 25.97
CA GLU A 42 -10.75 -7.90 26.43
C GLU A 42 -9.69 -8.92 25.98
N ILE A 43 -9.12 -8.72 24.77
CA ILE A 43 -8.00 -9.54 24.31
C ILE A 43 -6.76 -9.28 25.16
N ALA A 44 -6.45 -8.02 25.49
CA ALA A 44 -5.29 -7.65 26.30
C ALA A 44 -5.36 -8.19 27.73
N GLU A 45 -6.56 -8.38 28.28
CA GLU A 45 -6.79 -8.93 29.64
C GLU A 45 -6.71 -10.48 29.70
N ARG A 46 -6.52 -11.15 28.56
CA ARG A 46 -6.42 -12.60 28.52
C ARG A 46 -5.07 -13.10 29.08
N PRO A 47 -5.08 -14.22 29.81
CA PRO A 47 -3.84 -14.83 30.34
C PRO A 47 -2.90 -15.34 29.24
N ASP A 48 -3.40 -15.58 28.03
CA ASP A 48 -2.68 -16.10 26.88
C ASP A 48 -2.40 -15.03 25.80
N VAL A 49 -2.49 -13.73 26.14
CA VAL A 49 -2.27 -12.60 25.23
C VAL A 49 -0.92 -12.65 24.50
N ASP A 50 0.12 -13.18 25.13
CA ASP A 50 1.44 -13.31 24.51
C ASP A 50 1.48 -14.19 23.26
N LYS A 51 0.47 -15.07 23.09
CA LYS A 51 0.34 -15.88 21.88
C LYS A 51 0.07 -15.04 20.62
N LEU A 52 -0.45 -13.82 20.77
CA LEU A 52 -0.62 -12.88 19.65
C LEU A 52 0.67 -12.62 18.90
N PHE A 53 1.79 -12.61 19.62
CA PHE A 53 3.10 -12.18 19.13
C PHE A 53 4.04 -13.33 18.79
N GLY A 54 3.60 -14.58 18.94
CA GLY A 54 4.40 -15.75 18.61
C GLY A 54 4.69 -15.85 17.11
N ASP A 55 5.97 -15.94 16.72
CA ASP A 55 6.43 -16.01 15.32
C ASP A 55 5.85 -14.88 14.43
N VAL A 56 5.80 -13.66 14.94
CA VAL A 56 5.36 -12.46 14.22
C VAL A 56 6.58 -11.61 13.91
N ARG A 57 6.72 -11.23 12.65
CA ARG A 57 7.75 -10.29 12.22
C ARG A 57 7.64 -8.98 12.98
N PHE A 58 8.77 -8.37 13.37
CA PHE A 58 8.80 -7.14 14.15
C PHE A 58 8.01 -7.25 15.48
N GLU A 59 8.23 -8.34 16.23
CA GLU A 59 7.50 -8.61 17.48
C GLU A 59 7.49 -7.40 18.42
N LYS A 60 8.64 -6.76 18.62
CA LYS A 60 8.81 -5.62 19.54
C LYS A 60 7.96 -4.43 19.10
N GLU A 61 8.01 -4.09 17.82
CA GLU A 61 7.27 -2.97 17.22
C GLU A 61 5.77 -3.26 17.23
N ASN A 62 5.36 -4.49 16.95
CA ASN A 62 3.97 -4.92 17.02
C ASN A 62 3.42 -4.89 18.46
N ARG A 63 4.23 -5.25 19.47
CA ARG A 63 3.85 -5.08 20.88
C ARG A 63 3.65 -3.61 21.23
N ALA A 64 4.58 -2.75 20.82
CA ALA A 64 4.48 -1.32 21.07
C ALA A 64 3.24 -0.71 20.37
N LEU A 65 2.92 -1.13 19.15
CA LEU A 65 1.70 -0.73 18.44
C LEU A 65 0.45 -1.16 19.21
N PHE A 66 0.37 -2.43 19.60
CA PHE A 66 -0.77 -2.97 20.35
C PHE A 66 -0.98 -2.22 21.68
N GLU A 67 0.07 -1.99 22.46
CA GLU A 67 0.04 -1.22 23.70
C GLU A 67 -0.37 0.24 23.45
N GLY A 68 0.16 0.85 22.40
CA GLY A 68 -0.22 2.20 21.97
C GLY A 68 -1.71 2.31 21.64
N MET A 69 -2.26 1.34 20.92
CA MET A 69 -3.68 1.27 20.57
C MET A 69 -4.56 1.07 21.82
N LEU A 70 -4.11 0.29 22.80
CA LEU A 70 -4.80 0.11 24.09
C LEU A 70 -4.81 1.37 24.95
N SER A 71 -3.72 2.14 24.94
CA SER A 71 -3.60 3.38 25.73
C SER A 71 -4.55 4.48 25.24
N GLY A 72 -4.84 4.47 23.94
CA GLY A 72 -5.68 5.46 23.27
C GLY A 72 -7.18 5.14 23.37
N ARG A 73 -8.03 6.17 23.47
CA ARG A 73 -9.48 5.99 23.45
C ARG A 73 -10.01 5.54 22.09
N ARG A 74 -9.22 5.76 21.01
CA ARG A 74 -9.62 5.53 19.63
C ARG A 74 -9.82 4.04 19.32
N PHE A 75 -8.91 3.17 19.80
CA PHE A 75 -8.89 1.76 19.42
C PHE A 75 -9.12 0.79 20.58
N ARG A 76 -8.97 1.25 21.81
CA ARG A 76 -9.04 0.40 22.99
C ARG A 76 -10.31 -0.45 23.09
N ASP A 77 -11.45 0.15 22.76
CA ASP A 77 -12.76 -0.46 22.83
C ASP A 77 -13.28 -0.92 21.45
N MET A 78 -12.43 -0.82 20.41
CA MET A 78 -12.69 -1.33 19.06
C MET A 78 -12.94 -2.83 19.13
N LYS A 79 -13.97 -3.30 18.42
CA LYS A 79 -14.36 -4.71 18.39
C LYS A 79 -13.70 -5.44 17.23
N LEU A 80 -13.31 -6.69 17.46
CA LEU A 80 -12.70 -7.59 16.50
C LEU A 80 -13.65 -8.78 16.27
N ASN A 81 -13.75 -9.23 15.02
CA ASN A 81 -14.54 -10.38 14.63
C ASN A 81 -14.04 -10.99 13.31
N CYS A 82 -14.64 -12.08 12.90
CA CYS A 82 -14.45 -12.71 11.60
C CYS A 82 -12.98 -12.99 11.27
N TYR A 83 -12.19 -13.46 12.24
CA TYR A 83 -10.80 -13.82 12.01
C TYR A 83 -10.70 -15.12 11.20
N ILE A 84 -9.70 -15.18 10.33
CA ILE A 84 -9.30 -16.39 9.61
C ILE A 84 -7.79 -16.42 9.45
N ASN A 85 -7.20 -17.60 9.60
CA ASN A 85 -5.77 -17.84 9.37
C ASN A 85 -5.63 -19.23 8.72
N LEU A 86 -5.35 -19.24 7.44
CA LEU A 86 -5.21 -20.45 6.62
C LEU A 86 -3.76 -20.55 6.12
N VAL A 87 -3.16 -21.71 6.38
CA VAL A 87 -1.85 -22.07 5.81
C VAL A 87 -2.00 -23.48 5.21
N GLU A 88 -2.09 -23.54 3.89
CA GLU A 88 -2.27 -24.79 3.15
C GLU A 88 -1.02 -25.07 2.32
N LYS A 89 -0.16 -25.96 2.80
CA LYS A 89 1.14 -26.28 2.18
C LYS A 89 0.98 -26.92 0.79
N GLU A 90 -0.04 -27.74 0.60
CA GLU A 90 -0.28 -28.44 -0.67
C GLU A 90 -0.69 -27.47 -1.80
N TRP A 91 -1.36 -26.38 -1.46
CA TRP A 91 -1.82 -25.34 -2.41
C TRP A 91 -0.94 -24.08 -2.37
N GLU A 92 0.20 -24.14 -1.68
CA GLU A 92 1.13 -23.00 -1.52
C GLU A 92 0.39 -21.71 -1.12
N THR A 93 -0.63 -21.84 -0.25
CA THR A 93 -1.54 -20.76 0.10
C THR A 93 -1.34 -20.33 1.53
N GLN A 94 -1.16 -19.03 1.71
CA GLN A 94 -1.19 -18.38 3.00
C GLN A 94 -2.18 -17.21 2.95
N PHE A 95 -3.27 -17.35 3.66
CA PHE A 95 -4.31 -16.31 3.75
C PHE A 95 -4.71 -16.03 5.19
N SER A 96 -4.69 -14.77 5.59
CA SER A 96 -5.22 -14.35 6.89
C SER A 96 -5.92 -13.00 6.76
N ALA A 97 -7.05 -12.88 7.47
CA ALA A 97 -7.84 -11.66 7.51
C ALA A 97 -8.57 -11.52 8.84
N ILE A 98 -8.88 -10.29 9.19
CA ILE A 98 -9.66 -9.94 10.38
C ILE A 98 -10.55 -8.74 10.08
N THR A 99 -11.70 -8.67 10.73
CA THR A 99 -12.60 -7.50 10.65
C THR A 99 -12.59 -6.73 11.95
N PHE A 100 -12.27 -5.45 11.87
CA PHE A 100 -12.41 -4.48 12.94
C PHE A 100 -13.73 -3.74 12.80
N ILE A 101 -14.44 -3.54 13.90
CA ILE A 101 -15.68 -2.76 13.98
C ILE A 101 -15.34 -1.48 14.73
N LEU A 102 -15.34 -0.38 14.03
CA LEU A 102 -14.98 0.94 14.55
C LEU A 102 -16.10 1.50 15.43
N ASP A 103 -15.81 2.54 16.21
CA ASP A 103 -16.77 3.13 17.18
C ASP A 103 -18.07 3.65 16.55
N ASP A 104 -17.99 4.09 15.27
CA ASP A 104 -19.15 4.53 14.50
C ASP A 104 -19.95 3.37 13.85
N GLY A 105 -19.48 2.14 14.06
CA GLY A 105 -20.03 0.93 13.48
C GLY A 105 -19.52 0.60 12.08
N THR A 106 -18.71 1.46 11.44
CA THR A 106 -18.07 1.17 10.15
C THR A 106 -17.08 0.00 10.33
N LEU A 107 -16.98 -0.85 9.31
CA LEU A 107 -16.05 -1.98 9.36
C LEU A 107 -14.73 -1.62 8.68
N PHE A 108 -13.65 -2.25 9.15
CA PHE A 108 -12.39 -2.31 8.43
C PHE A 108 -11.98 -3.78 8.28
N LEU A 109 -11.92 -4.24 7.03
CA LEU A 109 -11.51 -5.58 6.66
C LEU A 109 -10.03 -5.54 6.33
N ALA A 110 -9.19 -6.11 7.20
CA ALA A 110 -7.76 -6.11 7.06
C ALA A 110 -7.26 -7.47 6.54
N PHE A 111 -6.47 -7.43 5.47
CA PHE A 111 -5.77 -8.58 4.94
C PHE A 111 -4.31 -8.53 5.37
N ARG A 112 -3.84 -9.63 5.97
CA ARG A 112 -2.44 -9.78 6.30
C ARG A 112 -1.60 -9.96 5.04
N GLY A 113 -0.45 -9.30 4.98
CA GLY A 113 0.58 -9.57 3.99
C GLY A 113 1.27 -10.91 4.25
N THR A 114 2.40 -11.09 3.62
CA THR A 114 3.23 -12.29 3.78
C THR A 114 3.85 -12.31 5.16
N ASP A 115 3.77 -13.46 5.83
CA ASP A 115 4.59 -13.70 7.01
C ASP A 115 6.01 -14.14 6.58
N GLU A 116 6.88 -14.46 7.55
CA GLU A 116 8.25 -14.89 7.28
C GLU A 116 8.35 -16.29 6.65
N THR A 117 7.20 -16.95 6.37
CA THR A 117 7.24 -18.29 5.80
C THR A 117 7.63 -18.26 4.32
N ILE A 118 8.48 -19.22 3.97
CA ILE A 118 8.92 -19.45 2.59
C ILE A 118 7.72 -19.70 1.64
N ILE A 119 6.62 -20.26 2.17
CA ILE A 119 5.38 -20.49 1.41
C ILE A 119 4.71 -19.16 1.05
N GLY A 120 4.67 -18.21 1.99
CA GLY A 120 4.15 -16.87 1.74
C GLY A 120 4.93 -16.14 0.64
N TRP A 121 6.26 -16.22 0.66
CA TRP A 121 7.12 -15.65 -0.38
C TRP A 121 6.89 -16.26 -1.76
N LYS A 122 6.69 -17.58 -1.82
CA LYS A 122 6.39 -18.25 -3.10
C LYS A 122 5.04 -17.79 -3.67
N GLU A 123 4.03 -17.63 -2.83
CA GLU A 123 2.73 -17.07 -3.25
C GLU A 123 2.86 -15.62 -3.72
N ASP A 124 3.70 -14.79 -3.07
CA ASP A 124 3.96 -13.41 -3.50
C ASP A 124 4.60 -13.33 -4.88
N PHE A 125 5.60 -14.15 -5.13
CA PHE A 125 6.19 -14.26 -6.45
C PHE A 125 5.17 -14.76 -7.48
N ASN A 126 4.40 -15.79 -7.13
CA ASN A 126 3.34 -16.30 -8.02
C ASN A 126 2.31 -15.20 -8.34
N MET A 127 1.98 -14.32 -7.38
CA MET A 127 1.04 -13.22 -7.59
C MET A 127 1.53 -12.19 -8.61
N ALA A 128 2.85 -12.00 -8.72
CA ALA A 128 3.45 -11.17 -9.76
C ALA A 128 3.24 -11.75 -11.17
N PHE A 129 2.94 -13.04 -11.30
CA PHE A 129 2.92 -13.73 -12.59
C PHE A 129 1.60 -14.42 -12.91
N LEU A 130 0.89 -14.87 -11.88
CA LEU A 130 -0.39 -15.55 -11.97
C LEU A 130 -1.48 -14.69 -11.33
N SER A 131 -2.63 -14.66 -11.96
CA SER A 131 -3.85 -14.09 -11.33
C SER A 131 -5.05 -14.83 -11.95
N PRO A 132 -5.95 -15.36 -11.12
CA PRO A 132 -5.94 -15.29 -9.66
C PRO A 132 -4.96 -16.30 -9.00
N VAL A 133 -4.34 -15.90 -7.90
CA VAL A 133 -3.75 -16.83 -6.93
C VAL A 133 -4.78 -17.21 -5.86
N PRO A 134 -4.61 -18.33 -5.15
CA PRO A 134 -5.58 -18.78 -4.15
C PRO A 134 -5.92 -17.72 -3.10
N GLY A 135 -4.92 -16.96 -2.60
CA GLY A 135 -5.14 -15.87 -1.64
C GLY A 135 -6.07 -14.77 -2.16
N GLN A 136 -6.01 -14.44 -3.45
CA GLN A 136 -6.91 -13.48 -4.07
C GLN A 136 -8.36 -14.01 -4.07
N GLU A 137 -8.58 -15.27 -4.40
CA GLU A 137 -9.91 -15.87 -4.34
C GLU A 137 -10.46 -15.94 -2.91
N TYR A 138 -9.61 -16.29 -1.92
CA TYR A 138 -10.00 -16.28 -0.52
C TYR A 138 -10.38 -14.87 -0.04
N SER A 139 -9.69 -13.84 -0.50
CA SER A 139 -10.02 -12.46 -0.16
C SER A 139 -11.42 -12.05 -0.62
N VAL A 140 -11.82 -12.45 -1.83
CA VAL A 140 -13.18 -12.22 -2.36
C VAL A 140 -14.22 -12.98 -1.54
N LYS A 141 -13.95 -14.26 -1.24
CA LYS A 141 -14.84 -15.10 -0.41
C LYS A 141 -15.03 -14.48 0.98
N TYR A 142 -13.92 -14.01 1.58
CA TYR A 142 -13.95 -13.35 2.89
C TYR A 142 -14.83 -12.09 2.87
N VAL A 143 -14.62 -11.17 1.93
CA VAL A 143 -15.42 -9.95 1.81
C VAL A 143 -16.91 -10.29 1.66
N ASN A 144 -17.26 -11.21 0.76
CA ASN A 144 -18.66 -11.58 0.53
C ASN A 144 -19.28 -12.24 1.76
N MET A 145 -18.53 -13.06 2.50
CA MET A 145 -19.00 -13.73 3.71
C MET A 145 -19.24 -12.74 4.85
N VAL A 146 -18.25 -11.90 5.18
CA VAL A 146 -18.37 -10.89 6.23
C VAL A 146 -19.53 -9.94 5.94
N THR A 147 -19.61 -9.44 4.71
CA THR A 147 -20.65 -8.48 4.32
C THR A 147 -22.04 -9.09 4.13
N GLY A 148 -22.13 -10.42 4.10
CA GLY A 148 -23.39 -11.16 4.17
C GLY A 148 -23.97 -11.15 5.59
N TRP A 149 -23.15 -11.02 6.63
CA TRP A 149 -23.59 -10.95 8.03
C TRP A 149 -23.63 -9.52 8.56
N LEU A 150 -22.62 -8.72 8.20
CA LEU A 150 -22.45 -7.34 8.65
C LEU A 150 -22.77 -6.39 7.48
N HIS A 151 -23.81 -5.57 7.65
CA HIS A 151 -24.37 -4.76 6.55
C HIS A 151 -23.90 -3.30 6.55
N GLN A 152 -22.98 -2.93 7.43
CA GLN A 152 -22.44 -1.58 7.56
C GLN A 152 -21.58 -1.18 6.35
N PRO A 153 -21.37 0.12 6.10
CA PRO A 153 -20.28 0.59 5.25
C PRO A 153 -18.93 0.06 5.74
N PHE A 154 -17.98 -0.11 4.83
CA PHE A 154 -16.71 -0.69 5.21
C PHE A 154 -15.52 -0.18 4.39
N TYR A 155 -14.37 -0.23 5.01
CA TYR A 155 -13.06 -0.10 4.41
C TYR A 155 -12.45 -1.49 4.18
N ILE A 156 -11.56 -1.59 3.20
CA ILE A 156 -10.71 -2.76 2.99
C ILE A 156 -9.27 -2.27 2.98
N GLY A 157 -8.35 -3.01 3.57
CA GLY A 157 -6.95 -2.63 3.53
C GLY A 157 -5.99 -3.78 3.76
N GLY A 158 -4.74 -3.54 3.39
CA GLY A 158 -3.64 -4.44 3.66
C GLY A 158 -2.31 -3.81 3.30
N HIS A 159 -1.24 -4.32 3.90
CA HIS A 159 0.14 -3.98 3.60
C HIS A 159 0.74 -5.11 2.75
N SER A 160 1.64 -4.77 1.83
CA SER A 160 2.31 -5.75 0.98
C SER A 160 1.32 -6.60 0.16
N LYS A 161 1.42 -7.92 0.18
CA LYS A 161 0.43 -8.85 -0.39
C LYS A 161 -1.00 -8.49 0.03
N GLY A 162 -1.21 -8.15 1.30
CA GLY A 162 -2.52 -7.74 1.81
C GLY A 162 -3.12 -6.55 1.05
N GLY A 163 -2.29 -5.61 0.59
CA GLY A 163 -2.71 -4.48 -0.24
C GLY A 163 -3.22 -4.91 -1.62
N ASN A 164 -2.55 -5.88 -2.26
CA ASN A 164 -3.03 -6.49 -3.49
C ASN A 164 -4.36 -7.24 -3.27
N LEU A 165 -4.46 -8.06 -2.20
CA LEU A 165 -5.69 -8.77 -1.85
C LEU A 165 -6.86 -7.80 -1.61
N ALA A 166 -6.60 -6.65 -0.99
CA ALA A 166 -7.61 -5.62 -0.75
C ALA A 166 -8.18 -5.07 -2.06
N VAL A 167 -7.31 -4.70 -2.99
CA VAL A 167 -7.74 -4.19 -4.31
C VAL A 167 -8.45 -5.29 -5.10
N TYR A 168 -7.90 -6.51 -5.15
CA TYR A 168 -8.50 -7.62 -5.87
C TYR A 168 -9.90 -7.96 -5.35
N SER A 169 -10.07 -8.06 -4.03
CA SER A 169 -11.37 -8.33 -3.42
C SER A 169 -12.37 -7.21 -3.71
N GLY A 170 -11.93 -5.95 -3.72
CA GLY A 170 -12.75 -4.81 -4.10
C GLY A 170 -13.23 -4.86 -5.56
N MET A 171 -12.38 -5.32 -6.49
CA MET A 171 -12.75 -5.52 -7.90
C MET A 171 -13.77 -6.65 -8.08
N LYS A 172 -13.60 -7.76 -7.36
CA LYS A 172 -14.30 -9.03 -7.62
C LYS A 172 -15.47 -9.31 -6.67
N CYS A 173 -15.64 -8.57 -5.58
CA CYS A 173 -16.80 -8.76 -4.70
C CYS A 173 -18.11 -8.41 -5.43
N ALA A 174 -19.24 -8.91 -4.90
CA ALA A 174 -20.53 -8.70 -5.53
C ALA A 174 -20.86 -7.20 -5.71
N PRO A 175 -21.49 -6.77 -6.82
CA PRO A 175 -21.71 -5.35 -7.11
C PRO A 175 -22.46 -4.57 -6.03
N PHE A 176 -23.40 -5.24 -5.31
CA PHE A 176 -24.12 -4.60 -4.20
C PHE A 176 -23.22 -4.42 -2.96
N VAL A 177 -22.21 -5.30 -2.76
CA VAL A 177 -21.19 -5.19 -1.73
C VAL A 177 -20.22 -4.06 -2.08
N GLN A 178 -19.78 -3.99 -3.33
CA GLN A 178 -18.85 -2.99 -3.84
C GLN A 178 -19.35 -1.55 -3.60
N LYS A 179 -20.67 -1.31 -3.66
CA LYS A 179 -21.28 0.00 -3.37
C LYS A 179 -21.08 0.46 -1.93
N ARG A 180 -20.89 -0.48 -0.99
CA ARG A 180 -20.71 -0.20 0.45
C ARG A 180 -19.25 0.10 0.81
N ILE A 181 -18.29 -0.19 -0.08
CA ILE A 181 -16.88 0.12 0.11
C ILE A 181 -16.71 1.64 0.16
N GLN A 182 -16.11 2.15 1.23
CA GLN A 182 -15.76 3.55 1.40
C GLN A 182 -14.41 3.87 0.74
N LYS A 183 -13.35 3.16 1.16
CA LYS A 183 -12.01 3.21 0.57
C LYS A 183 -11.36 1.83 0.59
N ILE A 184 -10.36 1.65 -0.26
CA ILE A 184 -9.52 0.47 -0.36
C ILE A 184 -8.07 0.93 -0.20
N TYR A 185 -7.43 0.51 0.88
CA TYR A 185 -6.05 0.88 1.19
C TYR A 185 -5.08 -0.18 0.69
N SER A 186 -4.22 0.19 -0.25
CA SER A 186 -3.09 -0.61 -0.72
C SER A 186 -1.80 0.05 -0.22
N LEU A 187 -1.24 -0.49 0.86
CA LEU A 187 -0.07 0.06 1.53
C LEU A 187 1.16 -0.73 1.08
N ASP A 188 1.93 -0.15 0.19
CA ASP A 188 3.06 -0.76 -0.53
C ASP A 188 2.75 -2.15 -1.11
N GLY A 189 1.50 -2.33 -1.56
CA GLY A 189 1.04 -3.56 -2.20
C GLY A 189 1.36 -3.57 -3.69
N PRO A 190 1.76 -4.71 -4.29
CA PRO A 190 1.99 -4.82 -5.72
C PRO A 190 0.69 -4.57 -6.51
N GLY A 191 0.84 -4.04 -7.72
CA GLY A 191 -0.24 -3.82 -8.66
C GLY A 191 -0.70 -5.10 -9.36
N PHE A 192 -1.26 -4.94 -10.56
CA PHE A 192 -1.82 -6.03 -11.36
C PHE A 192 -1.35 -5.91 -12.81
N ARG A 193 -1.28 -7.04 -13.49
CA ARG A 193 -1.13 -7.04 -14.94
C ARG A 193 -2.29 -6.30 -15.62
N PRO A 194 -2.06 -5.59 -16.74
CA PRO A 194 -3.10 -4.83 -17.43
C PRO A 194 -4.33 -5.65 -17.78
N GLU A 195 -4.15 -6.93 -18.12
CA GLU A 195 -5.23 -7.86 -18.45
C GLU A 195 -6.17 -8.06 -17.27
N VAL A 196 -5.61 -8.24 -16.06
CA VAL A 196 -6.36 -8.44 -14.82
C VAL A 196 -7.20 -7.19 -14.48
N LEU A 197 -6.62 -6.01 -14.60
CA LEU A 197 -7.34 -4.75 -14.35
C LEU A 197 -8.53 -4.59 -15.28
N LYS A 198 -8.36 -4.94 -16.56
CA LYS A 198 -9.41 -4.88 -17.57
C LYS A 198 -10.52 -5.90 -17.32
N GLU A 199 -10.16 -7.16 -17.08
CA GLU A 199 -11.10 -8.26 -16.86
C GLU A 199 -11.87 -8.13 -15.54
N CYS A 200 -11.23 -7.57 -14.52
CA CYS A 200 -11.84 -7.40 -13.19
C CYS A 200 -12.56 -6.07 -12.99
N HIS A 201 -12.73 -5.26 -14.03
CA HIS A 201 -13.45 -3.99 -13.98
C HIS A 201 -12.91 -3.02 -12.92
N TYR A 202 -11.59 -2.82 -12.89
CA TYR A 202 -10.91 -1.93 -11.94
C TYR A 202 -11.55 -0.53 -11.88
N ASN A 203 -11.98 0.01 -13.00
CA ASN A 203 -12.62 1.34 -13.10
C ASN A 203 -13.83 1.54 -12.15
N ALA A 204 -14.48 0.44 -11.74
CA ALA A 204 -15.61 0.52 -10.81
C ALA A 204 -15.19 0.91 -9.37
N ILE A 205 -13.92 0.69 -9.02
CA ILE A 205 -13.37 0.97 -7.69
C ILE A 205 -12.21 1.96 -7.68
N GLU A 206 -11.72 2.38 -8.84
CA GLU A 206 -10.54 3.23 -8.99
C GLU A 206 -10.58 4.45 -8.06
N GLY A 207 -11.68 5.20 -8.07
CA GLY A 207 -11.89 6.36 -7.21
C GLY A 207 -11.97 6.08 -5.71
N LYS A 208 -11.93 4.80 -5.29
CA LYS A 208 -11.93 4.36 -3.89
C LYS A 208 -10.57 3.86 -3.42
N VAL A 209 -9.64 3.61 -4.35
CA VAL A 209 -8.32 3.09 -4.02
C VAL A 209 -7.43 4.22 -3.49
N VAL A 210 -6.84 3.99 -2.33
CA VAL A 210 -5.79 4.82 -1.73
C VAL A 210 -4.53 3.99 -1.71
N LYS A 211 -3.57 4.33 -2.57
CA LYS A 211 -2.29 3.66 -2.65
C LYS A 211 -1.20 4.54 -2.04
N LEU A 212 -0.49 4.01 -1.05
CA LEU A 212 0.64 4.66 -0.40
C LEU A 212 1.90 3.85 -0.65
N LEU A 213 2.98 4.51 -1.01
CA LEU A 213 4.26 3.92 -1.32
C LEU A 213 5.38 4.67 -0.60
N PRO A 214 6.40 4.02 -0.02
CA PRO A 214 7.60 4.72 0.41
C PRO A 214 8.40 5.21 -0.81
N HIS A 215 9.23 6.24 -0.63
CA HIS A 215 9.90 6.94 -1.74
C HIS A 215 10.91 6.09 -2.56
N SER A 216 11.31 4.93 -2.04
CA SER A 216 12.12 3.94 -2.77
C SER A 216 11.41 2.59 -2.90
N SER A 217 10.06 2.60 -2.98
CA SER A 217 9.28 1.37 -3.10
C SER A 217 9.72 0.54 -4.30
N MET A 218 9.95 -0.74 -4.05
CA MET A 218 10.15 -1.77 -5.08
C MET A 218 8.92 -2.66 -5.19
N ILE A 219 8.38 -3.12 -4.07
CA ILE A 219 7.25 -4.07 -4.02
C ILE A 219 5.98 -3.41 -4.55
N GLY A 220 5.63 -2.23 -4.02
CA GLY A 220 4.41 -1.52 -4.42
C GLY A 220 4.43 -1.01 -5.86
N MET A 221 5.62 -0.97 -6.50
CA MET A 221 5.78 -0.56 -7.90
C MET A 221 5.77 -1.72 -8.89
N ILE A 222 5.69 -2.97 -8.43
CA ILE A 222 5.49 -4.12 -9.31
C ILE A 222 4.12 -3.98 -9.99
N PHE A 223 4.08 -3.97 -11.32
CA PHE A 223 2.90 -3.75 -12.17
C PHE A 223 2.12 -2.45 -11.88
N GLU A 224 2.77 -1.48 -11.26
CA GLU A 224 2.18 -0.16 -11.08
C GLU A 224 2.46 0.70 -12.31
N ARG A 225 1.42 1.06 -13.07
CA ARG A 225 1.55 1.91 -14.26
C ARG A 225 0.64 3.12 -14.26
N ASP A 226 -0.61 2.95 -13.79
CA ASP A 226 -1.68 3.91 -14.04
C ASP A 226 -2.49 4.28 -12.78
N ILE A 227 -2.15 3.76 -11.60
CA ILE A 227 -2.87 4.04 -10.36
C ILE A 227 -2.27 5.30 -9.71
N HIS A 228 -3.12 6.24 -9.34
CA HIS A 228 -2.69 7.38 -8.54
C HIS A 228 -2.23 6.90 -7.16
N TYR A 229 -0.96 7.14 -6.85
CA TYR A 229 -0.37 6.85 -5.55
C TYR A 229 0.16 8.13 -4.88
N ARG A 230 0.27 8.08 -3.57
CA ARG A 230 0.98 9.08 -2.78
C ARG A 230 2.25 8.46 -2.22
N VAL A 231 3.30 9.27 -2.16
CA VAL A 231 4.62 8.82 -1.71
C VAL A 231 4.89 9.37 -0.31
N VAL A 232 5.21 8.46 0.61
CA VAL A 232 5.49 8.76 2.00
C VAL A 232 6.98 8.66 2.31
N GLU A 233 7.44 9.49 3.25
CA GLU A 233 8.80 9.44 3.73
C GLU A 233 9.02 8.24 4.64
N SER A 234 10.22 7.64 4.53
CA SER A 234 10.68 6.56 5.40
C SER A 234 12.07 6.88 5.94
N ASN A 235 12.35 6.51 7.19
CA ASN A 235 13.66 6.62 7.79
C ASN A 235 14.60 5.45 7.43
N SER A 236 14.13 4.54 6.56
CA SER A 236 14.87 3.38 6.06
C SER A 236 15.31 3.57 4.62
N HIS A 237 16.04 2.62 4.04
CA HIS A 237 16.58 2.70 2.69
C HIS A 237 16.31 1.45 1.86
N GLY A 238 16.06 1.63 0.56
CA GLY A 238 15.87 0.52 -0.39
C GLY A 238 14.73 -0.40 0.01
N LEU A 239 14.93 -1.71 -0.03
CA LEU A 239 13.93 -2.71 0.36
C LEU A 239 13.48 -2.61 1.82
N LEU A 240 14.31 -2.07 2.71
CA LEU A 240 13.96 -1.90 4.11
C LEU A 240 12.83 -0.88 4.32
N GLN A 241 12.55 -0.02 3.34
CA GLN A 241 11.40 0.89 3.37
C GLN A 241 10.05 0.18 3.27
N HIS A 242 10.07 -1.09 2.86
CA HIS A 242 8.87 -1.94 2.86
C HIS A 242 8.37 -2.23 4.29
N ASP A 243 9.22 -2.04 5.30
CA ASP A 243 8.81 -2.09 6.70
C ASP A 243 7.92 -0.88 7.04
N PRO A 244 6.62 -1.10 7.37
CA PRO A 244 5.70 -0.01 7.65
C PRO A 244 6.04 0.79 8.91
N PHE A 245 6.80 0.22 9.85
CA PHE A 245 7.28 0.94 11.04
C PHE A 245 8.38 1.96 10.73
N SER A 246 8.93 1.93 9.51
CA SER A 246 9.90 2.93 9.05
C SER A 246 9.26 4.18 8.45
N TRP A 247 7.93 4.20 8.22
CA TRP A 247 7.24 5.31 7.60
C TRP A 247 7.02 6.46 8.57
N LEU A 248 7.38 7.67 8.16
CA LEU A 248 7.31 8.83 9.04
C LEU A 248 5.91 9.39 9.15
N VAL A 249 5.49 9.61 10.39
CA VAL A 249 4.19 10.17 10.75
C VAL A 249 4.39 11.51 11.44
N GLU A 250 3.64 12.52 11.02
CA GLU A 250 3.55 13.81 11.64
C GLU A 250 2.09 14.06 12.06
N GLU A 251 1.86 14.15 13.37
CA GLU A 251 0.52 14.25 13.97
C GLU A 251 -0.37 13.05 13.59
N ASP A 252 -1.29 13.23 12.64
CA ASP A 252 -2.29 12.23 12.20
C ASP A 252 -2.16 11.85 10.71
N HIS A 253 -1.06 12.20 10.06
CA HIS A 253 -0.81 11.93 8.65
C HIS A 253 0.63 11.48 8.38
N PHE A 254 0.84 10.83 7.24
CA PHE A 254 2.19 10.52 6.77
C PHE A 254 2.86 11.76 6.19
N VAL A 255 4.18 11.85 6.35
CA VAL A 255 4.98 12.87 5.69
C VAL A 255 5.04 12.57 4.20
N ASP A 256 4.40 13.40 3.38
CA ASP A 256 4.40 13.27 1.92
C ASP A 256 5.69 13.85 1.32
N VAL A 257 6.33 13.13 0.40
CA VAL A 257 7.59 13.55 -0.25
C VAL A 257 7.45 13.86 -1.75
N GLY A 258 6.22 13.86 -2.25
CA GLY A 258 5.89 14.25 -3.61
C GLY A 258 5.93 13.09 -4.60
N ASP A 259 7.08 12.49 -4.86
CA ASP A 259 7.18 11.41 -5.86
C ASP A 259 8.31 10.42 -5.53
N ILE A 260 8.27 9.26 -6.18
CA ILE A 260 9.35 8.26 -6.14
C ILE A 260 10.60 8.83 -6.81
N TYR A 261 11.77 8.48 -6.30
CA TYR A 261 13.03 8.90 -6.89
C TYR A 261 13.14 8.46 -8.36
N GLU A 262 13.61 9.36 -9.24
CA GLU A 262 13.74 9.07 -10.68
C GLU A 262 14.59 7.81 -10.96
N SER A 263 15.67 7.62 -10.21
CA SER A 263 16.48 6.41 -10.30
C SER A 263 15.68 5.16 -9.99
N GLN A 264 14.75 5.22 -9.03
CA GLN A 264 13.89 4.09 -8.64
C GLN A 264 12.82 3.82 -9.71
N LYS A 265 12.28 4.86 -10.35
CA LYS A 265 11.32 4.69 -11.46
C LYS A 265 11.94 3.90 -12.62
N ILE A 266 13.16 4.26 -13.03
CA ILE A 266 13.90 3.55 -14.09
C ILE A 266 14.10 2.09 -13.73
N ILE A 267 14.45 1.80 -12.47
CA ILE A 267 14.62 0.43 -11.97
C ILE A 267 13.30 -0.34 -12.03
N ASN A 268 12.22 0.27 -11.56
CA ASN A 268 10.89 -0.34 -11.51
C ASN A 268 10.35 -0.58 -12.93
N GLU A 269 10.55 0.36 -13.85
CA GLU A 269 10.19 0.19 -15.26
C GLU A 269 10.95 -0.98 -15.89
N ALA A 270 12.26 -1.05 -15.72
CA ALA A 270 13.07 -2.13 -16.24
C ALA A 270 12.65 -3.49 -15.64
N LEU A 271 12.37 -3.54 -14.34
CA LEU A 271 11.88 -4.74 -13.68
C LEU A 271 10.52 -5.19 -14.23
N ASN A 272 9.58 -4.25 -14.37
CA ASN A 272 8.26 -4.53 -14.91
C ASN A 272 8.30 -5.01 -16.37
N GLU A 273 9.09 -4.35 -17.21
CA GLU A 273 9.29 -4.76 -18.60
C GLU A 273 9.90 -6.16 -18.68
N TRP A 274 10.90 -6.43 -17.84
CA TRP A 274 11.51 -7.74 -17.79
C TRP A 274 10.51 -8.82 -17.34
N ILE A 275 9.76 -8.62 -16.26
CA ILE A 275 8.73 -9.54 -15.77
C ILE A 275 7.69 -9.82 -16.89
N LEU A 276 7.24 -8.77 -17.59
CA LEU A 276 6.25 -8.90 -18.67
C LEU A 276 6.82 -9.59 -19.93
N SER A 277 8.13 -9.62 -20.10
CA SER A 277 8.78 -10.32 -21.21
C SER A 277 8.86 -11.83 -21.03
N LEU A 278 8.71 -12.32 -19.80
CA LEU A 278 8.77 -13.74 -19.48
C LEU A 278 7.44 -14.45 -19.82
N ASN A 279 7.54 -15.63 -20.39
CA ASN A 279 6.40 -16.53 -20.52
C ASN A 279 6.11 -17.25 -19.19
N GLU A 280 4.96 -17.91 -19.10
CA GLU A 280 4.50 -18.56 -17.87
C GLU A 280 5.47 -19.65 -17.37
N GLU A 281 6.08 -20.43 -18.26
CA GLU A 281 7.05 -21.47 -17.94
C GLU A 281 8.35 -20.88 -17.40
N GLN A 282 8.89 -19.84 -18.04
CA GLN A 282 10.08 -19.12 -17.58
C GLN A 282 9.88 -18.52 -16.20
N VAL A 283 8.71 -17.94 -15.97
CA VAL A 283 8.33 -17.39 -14.68
C VAL A 283 8.30 -18.46 -13.61
N ARG A 284 7.59 -19.55 -13.86
CA ARG A 284 7.50 -20.68 -12.92
C ARG A 284 8.89 -21.18 -12.56
N THR A 285 9.72 -21.46 -13.56
CA THR A 285 11.10 -21.92 -13.36
C THR A 285 11.92 -20.91 -12.55
N PHE A 286 11.78 -19.63 -12.86
CA PHE A 286 12.45 -18.57 -12.12
C PHE A 286 12.04 -18.53 -10.65
N VAL A 287 10.73 -18.55 -10.36
CA VAL A 287 10.19 -18.52 -9.00
C VAL A 287 10.64 -19.75 -8.21
N GLU A 288 10.56 -20.94 -8.82
CA GLU A 288 10.98 -22.19 -8.18
C GLU A 288 12.48 -22.19 -7.87
N THR A 289 13.30 -21.70 -8.82
CA THR A 289 14.76 -21.65 -8.60
C THR A 289 15.14 -20.61 -7.54
N LEU A 290 14.51 -19.42 -7.60
CA LEU A 290 14.73 -18.38 -6.59
C LEU A 290 14.33 -18.88 -5.19
N TYR A 291 13.23 -19.60 -5.10
CA TYR A 291 12.77 -20.25 -3.88
C TYR A 291 13.82 -21.28 -3.37
N GLN A 292 14.35 -22.15 -4.24
CA GLN A 292 15.38 -23.11 -3.87
C GLN A 292 16.66 -22.42 -3.37
N VAL A 293 17.06 -21.33 -4.03
CA VAL A 293 18.22 -20.51 -3.67
C VAL A 293 18.06 -19.89 -2.29
N ILE A 294 16.90 -19.26 -2.03
CA ILE A 294 16.63 -18.64 -0.73
C ILE A 294 16.58 -19.71 0.37
N SER A 295 15.88 -20.83 0.12
CA SER A 295 15.79 -21.94 1.07
C SER A 295 17.16 -22.56 1.37
N ALA A 296 18.04 -22.69 0.38
CA ALA A 296 19.39 -23.22 0.55
C ALA A 296 20.32 -22.26 1.31
N SER A 297 20.03 -20.96 1.29
CA SER A 297 20.84 -19.94 1.98
C SER A 297 20.71 -19.97 3.51
N GLN A 298 19.73 -20.71 4.04
CA GLN A 298 19.32 -20.66 5.46
C GLN A 298 18.96 -19.24 5.93
N ALA A 299 18.58 -18.37 5.00
CA ALA A 299 18.02 -17.07 5.33
C ALA A 299 16.52 -17.27 5.62
N ASP A 300 16.07 -16.74 6.74
CA ASP A 300 14.66 -16.88 7.15
C ASP A 300 13.77 -15.98 6.28
N ASP A 301 14.34 -14.91 5.70
CA ASP A 301 13.64 -13.96 4.81
C ASP A 301 14.58 -13.31 3.77
N LEU A 302 14.01 -12.59 2.82
CA LEU A 302 14.73 -11.86 1.77
C LEU A 302 15.60 -10.72 2.33
N ILE A 303 15.21 -10.14 3.46
CA ILE A 303 15.95 -9.05 4.11
C ILE A 303 17.23 -9.62 4.72
N THR A 304 17.13 -10.73 5.44
CA THR A 304 18.28 -11.48 5.98
C THR A 304 19.18 -11.97 4.85
N PHE A 305 18.59 -12.44 3.73
CA PHE A 305 19.31 -12.82 2.53
C PHE A 305 20.13 -11.65 1.96
N THR A 306 19.59 -10.45 1.90
CA THR A 306 20.31 -9.28 1.40
C THR A 306 21.31 -8.70 2.40
N ALA A 307 21.06 -8.84 3.69
CA ALA A 307 21.95 -8.34 4.75
C ALA A 307 23.27 -9.13 4.85
N ASP A 308 23.25 -10.46 4.67
CA ASP A 308 24.46 -11.32 4.63
C ASP A 308 24.75 -11.80 3.21
N TRP A 309 24.89 -10.86 2.29
CA TRP A 309 25.02 -11.13 0.87
C TRP A 309 26.17 -12.07 0.48
N LYS A 310 27.28 -12.09 1.25
CA LYS A 310 28.43 -12.97 0.96
C LYS A 310 28.09 -14.45 1.20
N LYS A 311 27.39 -14.73 2.30
CA LYS A 311 26.92 -16.08 2.63
C LYS A 311 25.84 -16.50 1.62
N SER A 312 24.92 -15.60 1.34
CA SER A 312 23.84 -15.81 0.41
C SER A 312 24.32 -16.00 -1.04
N MET A 313 25.34 -15.26 -1.48
CA MET A 313 25.96 -15.44 -2.79
C MET A 313 26.60 -16.82 -2.97
N ASN A 314 27.23 -17.38 -1.96
CA ASN A 314 27.75 -18.74 -2.06
C ASN A 314 26.64 -19.78 -2.21
N ALA A 315 25.52 -19.61 -1.52
CA ALA A 315 24.34 -20.47 -1.69
C ALA A 315 23.73 -20.32 -3.10
N VAL A 316 23.62 -19.09 -3.61
CA VAL A 316 23.18 -18.79 -4.99
C VAL A 316 24.10 -19.49 -6.02
N VAL A 317 25.41 -19.32 -5.89
CA VAL A 317 26.37 -19.96 -6.83
C VAL A 317 26.27 -21.48 -6.79
N THR A 318 26.00 -22.07 -5.62
CA THR A 318 25.83 -23.51 -5.48
C THR A 318 24.54 -23.97 -6.15
N ALA A 319 23.42 -23.29 -5.89
CA ALA A 319 22.14 -23.61 -6.48
C ALA A 319 22.13 -23.41 -8.02
N LEU A 320 22.85 -22.41 -8.54
CA LEU A 320 23.03 -22.20 -9.98
C LEU A 320 23.77 -23.34 -10.71
N LYS A 321 24.46 -24.21 -9.98
CA LYS A 321 25.11 -25.40 -10.57
C LYS A 321 24.17 -26.59 -10.72
N GLU A 322 23.02 -26.54 -10.05
CA GLU A 322 22.02 -27.62 -10.04
C GLU A 322 20.90 -27.38 -11.05
N VAL A 323 20.85 -26.18 -11.66
CA VAL A 323 19.84 -25.82 -12.69
C VAL A 323 20.45 -25.91 -14.10
N ASP A 324 19.56 -26.02 -15.10
CA ASP A 324 19.97 -26.02 -16.51
C ASP A 324 20.64 -24.70 -16.94
N ASP A 325 21.43 -24.74 -18.00
CA ASP A 325 22.23 -23.60 -18.47
C ASP A 325 21.40 -22.36 -18.82
N GLN A 326 20.19 -22.52 -19.36
CA GLN A 326 19.31 -21.42 -19.74
C GLN A 326 18.76 -20.71 -18.50
N THR A 327 18.30 -21.47 -17.51
CA THR A 327 17.84 -20.96 -16.22
C THR A 327 18.98 -20.29 -15.46
N ALA A 328 20.18 -20.89 -15.49
CA ALA A 328 21.37 -20.32 -14.84
C ALA A 328 21.78 -18.99 -15.50
N GLU A 329 21.72 -18.86 -16.82
CA GLU A 329 22.05 -17.62 -17.53
C GLU A 329 21.02 -16.52 -17.25
N MET A 330 19.74 -16.86 -17.24
CA MET A 330 18.66 -15.96 -16.85
C MET A 330 18.83 -15.42 -15.43
N LEU A 331 19.09 -16.30 -14.47
CA LEU A 331 19.35 -15.89 -13.06
C LEU A 331 20.60 -15.02 -12.92
N ARG A 332 21.69 -15.37 -13.65
CA ARG A 332 22.89 -14.50 -13.70
C ARG A 332 22.59 -13.12 -14.26
N GLY A 333 21.72 -13.05 -15.27
CA GLY A 333 21.26 -11.78 -15.84
C GLY A 333 20.55 -10.90 -14.81
N ILE A 334 19.64 -11.49 -14.03
CA ILE A 334 18.90 -10.81 -12.95
C ILE A 334 19.84 -10.33 -11.85
N ILE A 335 20.70 -11.22 -11.36
CA ILE A 335 21.67 -10.88 -10.33
C ILE A 335 22.60 -9.76 -10.82
N ARG A 336 23.05 -9.83 -12.08
CA ARG A 336 23.88 -8.78 -12.68
C ARG A 336 23.14 -7.45 -12.74
N SER A 337 21.89 -7.42 -13.17
CA SER A 337 21.08 -6.19 -13.20
C SER A 337 20.89 -5.59 -11.81
N LEU A 338 20.62 -6.41 -10.79
CA LEU A 338 20.55 -5.96 -9.39
C LEU A 338 21.88 -5.35 -8.91
N PHE A 339 23.05 -5.94 -9.30
CA PHE A 339 24.35 -5.38 -8.96
C PHE A 339 24.68 -4.07 -9.70
N GLU A 340 24.28 -3.94 -10.96
CA GLU A 340 24.45 -2.67 -11.69
C GLU A 340 23.59 -1.56 -11.07
N ILE A 341 22.37 -1.88 -10.64
CA ILE A 341 21.48 -1.00 -9.89
C ILE A 341 22.16 -0.55 -8.58
N ALA A 342 22.68 -1.48 -7.79
CA ALA A 342 23.38 -1.17 -6.55
C ALA A 342 24.61 -0.27 -6.77
N LYS A 343 25.39 -0.53 -7.83
CA LYS A 343 26.55 0.31 -8.19
C LYS A 343 26.17 1.73 -8.58
N VAL A 344 25.08 1.90 -9.33
CA VAL A 344 24.60 3.24 -9.74
C VAL A 344 24.23 4.04 -8.49
N LYS A 345 23.50 3.42 -7.56
CA LYS A 345 23.05 4.06 -6.33
C LYS A 345 24.20 4.45 -5.40
N VAL A 346 25.17 3.55 -5.20
CA VAL A 346 26.39 3.85 -4.44
C VAL A 346 27.19 4.97 -5.07
N ARG A 347 27.21 5.07 -6.40
CA ARG A 347 27.91 6.12 -7.14
C ARG A 347 27.21 7.47 -7.01
N GLU A 348 25.90 7.51 -6.95
CA GLU A 348 25.10 8.73 -6.75
C GLU A 348 25.20 9.24 -5.30
N GLU A 349 25.19 8.35 -4.30
CA GLU A 349 25.39 8.71 -2.88
C GLU A 349 26.81 9.19 -2.59
N LEU A 350 27.83 8.65 -3.29
CA LEU A 350 29.22 9.09 -3.18
C LEU A 350 29.55 10.31 -4.06
N ALA A 351 28.63 10.72 -4.93
CA ALA A 351 28.83 11.93 -5.72
C ALA A 351 28.74 13.16 -4.81
N PRO A 352 29.78 14.05 -4.80
CA PRO A 352 29.74 15.24 -3.98
C PRO A 352 28.51 16.08 -4.36
N ALA A 353 27.71 16.46 -3.35
CA ALA A 353 26.50 17.25 -3.51
C ALA A 353 26.74 18.37 -4.53
N LYS A 354 26.05 18.35 -5.66
CA LYS A 354 26.10 19.41 -6.65
C LYS A 354 25.77 20.72 -5.95
N LYS A 355 26.78 21.62 -5.79
CA LYS A 355 26.55 22.95 -5.24
C LYS A 355 25.37 23.57 -5.97
N PRO A 356 24.38 24.14 -5.26
CA PRO A 356 23.20 24.72 -5.89
C PRO A 356 23.67 25.73 -6.92
N GLY A 357 23.30 25.50 -8.18
CA GLY A 357 23.77 26.26 -9.31
C GLY A 357 23.47 27.75 -9.15
N ARG A 358 24.41 28.60 -9.58
CA ARG A 358 24.40 30.05 -9.60
C ARG A 358 23.15 30.74 -10.20
N ARG A 359 22.07 30.04 -10.47
CA ARG A 359 20.85 30.57 -11.10
C ARG A 359 20.03 31.51 -10.21
N PHE A 360 20.18 31.45 -8.88
CA PHE A 360 19.45 32.35 -7.96
C PHE A 360 20.12 33.74 -7.78
N ARG A 361 21.34 33.91 -8.26
CA ARG A 361 22.05 35.20 -8.10
C ARG A 361 21.69 36.23 -9.19
N ASN A 362 21.15 35.80 -10.32
CA ASN A 362 20.75 36.72 -11.39
C ASN A 362 19.32 37.29 -11.19
N LYS A 363 18.40 36.56 -10.57
CA LYS A 363 17.04 37.09 -10.31
C LYS A 363 17.04 38.27 -9.32
N LYS A 364 17.91 38.25 -8.29
CA LYS A 364 18.05 39.38 -7.35
C LYS A 364 18.78 40.60 -7.95
N LYS A 365 19.51 40.44 -9.05
CA LYS A 365 20.12 41.57 -9.77
C LYS A 365 19.15 42.20 -10.77
N GLU A 366 18.27 41.45 -11.36
CA GLU A 366 17.20 41.97 -12.24
C GLU A 366 16.11 42.70 -11.44
N GLU A 367 15.67 42.20 -10.29
CA GLU A 367 14.74 42.89 -9.40
C GLU A 367 15.30 44.20 -8.81
N LYS A 368 16.64 44.32 -8.61
CA LYS A 368 17.27 45.58 -8.20
C LYS A 368 17.49 46.57 -9.35
N ALA A 369 17.52 46.08 -10.59
CA ALA A 369 17.65 46.94 -11.76
C ALA A 369 16.30 47.55 -12.20
N GLU A 370 15.22 46.87 -11.92
CA GLU A 370 13.83 47.34 -12.20
C GLU A 370 13.36 48.38 -11.18
N ALA A 371 13.89 48.37 -9.94
CA ALA A 371 13.55 49.31 -8.88
C ALA A 371 14.21 50.70 -9.02
N HIS A 372 15.03 50.94 -10.05
CA HIS A 372 15.76 52.20 -10.28
C HIS A 372 15.49 52.81 -11.67
N ARG A 373 14.32 52.57 -12.26
CA ARG A 373 13.87 53.37 -13.41
C ARG A 373 13.15 54.63 -12.93
N PRO A 374 13.57 55.84 -13.34
CA PRO A 374 12.87 57.07 -13.03
C PRO A 374 11.53 57.08 -13.76
N VAL A 375 10.47 57.52 -13.05
CA VAL A 375 9.15 57.74 -13.56
C VAL A 375 9.18 58.98 -14.48
N PRO A 376 8.63 58.93 -15.69
CA PRO A 376 8.45 60.14 -16.49
C PRO A 376 7.38 61.01 -15.86
N GLU A 377 7.71 62.28 -15.59
CA GLU A 377 6.79 63.39 -15.39
C GLU A 377 6.11 63.72 -16.73
N ASP A 378 4.83 64.00 -16.61
CA ASP A 378 3.91 64.57 -17.61
C ASP A 378 2.80 63.65 -18.15
N ALA A 379 1.65 63.83 -17.54
CA ALA A 379 0.36 63.95 -18.30
C ALA A 379 -0.77 64.47 -17.37
N PRO A 380 -1.67 65.26 -17.90
CA PRO A 380 -2.49 66.18 -17.12
C PRO A 380 -3.81 65.58 -16.63
N ASP A 381 -4.30 66.28 -15.61
CA ASP A 381 -5.54 66.25 -14.92
C ASP A 381 -6.79 66.23 -15.84
N ALA A 382 -7.71 65.31 -15.65
CA ALA A 382 -9.08 65.42 -16.15
C ALA A 382 -10.06 64.88 -15.10
N THR A 383 -10.58 65.87 -14.40
CA THR A 383 -11.72 65.76 -13.48
C THR A 383 -13.03 65.47 -14.23
N ALA A 384 -13.89 64.73 -13.53
CA ALA A 384 -15.36 64.77 -13.57
C ALA A 384 -16.11 64.02 -14.68
N ALA A 385 -16.85 62.99 -14.29
CA ALA A 385 -18.31 62.98 -14.48
C ALA A 385 -18.98 61.83 -13.68
N GLN A 386 -19.83 62.25 -12.80
CA GLN A 386 -20.88 61.45 -12.13
C GLN A 386 -21.94 60.98 -13.15
N GLY A 387 -22.55 59.82 -12.89
CA GLY A 387 -23.74 59.39 -13.59
C GLY A 387 -24.17 57.97 -13.25
N SER A 388 -24.84 57.77 -12.21
CA SER A 388 -26.18 57.21 -11.96
C SER A 388 -26.77 56.41 -13.11
N ALA A 389 -27.07 55.14 -12.91
CA ALA A 389 -28.33 54.52 -13.27
C ALA A 389 -28.50 53.11 -12.71
N ALA A 390 -29.59 52.95 -12.06
CA ALA A 390 -30.15 51.79 -11.41
C ALA A 390 -30.89 50.86 -12.37
N ARG A 391 -31.14 49.63 -11.86
CA ARG A 391 -32.27 48.74 -12.13
C ARG A 391 -32.29 47.98 -13.45
N HIS A 392 -32.31 46.65 -13.38
CA HIS A 392 -33.51 45.84 -13.61
C HIS A 392 -33.19 44.33 -13.44
N ALA A 393 -33.90 43.70 -12.54
CA ALA A 393 -34.13 42.24 -12.53
C ALA A 393 -35.44 41.97 -13.34
N PRO A 394 -35.62 40.80 -13.92
CA PRO A 394 -36.96 40.24 -14.08
C PRO A 394 -37.11 38.89 -13.33
N ARG A 395 -38.16 38.87 -12.51
CA ARG A 395 -38.83 37.64 -12.06
C ARG A 395 -39.75 37.14 -13.18
N LEU A 396 -39.85 35.81 -13.33
CA LEU A 396 -41.05 35.11 -13.89
C LEU A 396 -41.14 33.79 -13.12
N ARG A 397 -42.16 33.62 -12.25
CA ARG A 397 -43.49 32.98 -12.41
C ARG A 397 -43.36 31.67 -13.20
N GLY A 398 -43.55 30.51 -12.69
CA GLY A 398 -44.67 29.91 -11.95
C GLY A 398 -45.70 29.33 -12.91
N SER A 399 -45.73 28.01 -13.12
CA SER A 399 -46.96 27.31 -13.48
C SER A 399 -46.96 25.87 -12.93
N ARG A 400 -47.97 25.63 -12.09
CA ARG A 400 -48.43 24.31 -11.66
C ARG A 400 -49.15 23.66 -12.83
N HIS A 401 -48.96 22.37 -13.02
CA HIS A 401 -50.06 21.51 -13.52
C HIS A 401 -50.07 20.16 -12.76
N ARG A 402 -51.28 19.91 -12.26
CA ARG A 402 -51.75 18.62 -11.69
C ARG A 402 -52.25 17.73 -12.83
N GLY A 403 -52.28 16.43 -12.56
CA GLY A 403 -53.06 15.40 -13.28
C GLY A 403 -52.28 14.08 -13.13
N SER A 404 -52.59 13.22 -12.21
CA SER A 404 -53.65 12.22 -11.99
C SER A 404 -53.55 11.00 -12.91
N ALA A 405 -53.26 9.85 -12.25
CA ALA A 405 -53.84 8.52 -12.40
C ALA A 405 -53.65 7.77 -13.74
N GLU A 406 -52.88 6.68 -13.72
CA GLU A 406 -53.34 5.30 -13.62
C GLU A 406 -52.21 4.40 -13.15
#